data_e3867a0434200d8a434aea32023ef3f4
#
_entry.id   e3867a0434200d8a434aea32023ef3f4
#
_cell.length_a   1.000
_cell.length_b   1.000
_cell.length_c   1.000
_cell.angle_alpha   90.00
_cell.angle_beta   90.00
_cell.angle_gamma   90.00
#
_symmetry.space_group_name_H-M   'P 1'
#
loop_
_entity.id
_entity.type
_entity.pdbx_description
1 polymer ?
#
loop_
_entity_poly.entity_id
_entity_poly.type
_entity_poly.pdbx_seq_one_letter_code
_entity_poly.pdbx_strand_id
1 'polypeptide(L)'
;MKLWEKSVQVDKDIERYTIGRDREMDLYLAPYDVLGSMAHITMLESIGLLTRDELDILLREMKLIYRDALEGRFVIEEGIEDVHSQVELILTRRLGDIGKKIHSGRSRNDQVLIDLKLYMRHEIEAIVKAVRELFDMLQTQSERYRNVLMPGYTHLQVAMPSSFGLWFGAYAESLVDDLQVLQGVYRVVNRNPLGSAAGYGSSFPLRRQMTTELLGFDSMAYNVVYAQMGRGKTERIVAQALGGIAGTIAKLAFDACMFSSQNFGFIKLHDAFTTGSSIMPHKKNPDVFELTRAKCNKLQGVPEQIMMITNNLPSGYFRDLQIIKEVFLPTFDELKDILRMVTLMMEHITVNEHILDDPRYDLMFSVEEVNRLASEGMPFRDAYKKVGLDIEAGRFTPVKEVHHTHEGSIGNLCTAEIRALMDRVLEGFNFQKAHDAIAALVG
;
A
#
# COMPACT_ATOMS: atom_id res chain seq x y z
N MET A 1 -16.06 -30.94 11.94
CA MET A 1 -17.47 -30.71 12.34
C MET A 1 -17.80 -29.27 11.98
N LYS A 2 -18.80 -29.07 11.14
CA LYS A 2 -19.24 -27.71 10.78
C LYS A 2 -20.23 -27.21 11.83
N LEU A 3 -20.13 -25.95 12.24
CA LEU A 3 -21.02 -25.36 13.28
C LEU A 3 -22.51 -25.49 12.97
N TRP A 4 -22.88 -25.61 11.67
CA TRP A 4 -24.25 -25.72 11.19
C TRP A 4 -24.66 -27.15 10.75
N GLU A 5 -23.78 -28.15 10.87
CA GLU A 5 -24.04 -29.52 10.43
C GLU A 5 -25.03 -30.22 11.37
N LYS A 6 -26.19 -30.60 10.84
CA LYS A 6 -27.25 -31.27 11.63
C LYS A 6 -27.23 -32.78 11.41
N SER A 7 -27.69 -33.27 10.27
CA SER A 7 -27.83 -34.71 10.02
C SER A 7 -27.47 -35.15 8.62
N VAL A 8 -27.21 -34.23 7.70
CA VAL A 8 -26.84 -34.53 6.31
C VAL A 8 -25.41 -34.12 6.04
N GLN A 9 -24.57 -35.06 5.66
CA GLN A 9 -23.22 -34.80 5.27
C GLN A 9 -23.23 -34.09 3.89
N VAL A 10 -22.51 -32.96 3.80
CA VAL A 10 -22.38 -32.22 2.53
C VAL A 10 -21.52 -33.03 1.57
N ASP A 11 -21.90 -33.08 0.31
CA ASP A 11 -21.12 -33.68 -0.76
C ASP A 11 -19.71 -33.06 -0.83
N LYS A 12 -18.68 -33.89 -1.02
CA LYS A 12 -17.28 -33.47 -1.00
C LYS A 12 -16.94 -32.50 -2.14
N ASP A 13 -17.54 -32.65 -3.30
CA ASP A 13 -17.28 -31.74 -4.43
C ASP A 13 -17.95 -30.38 -4.19
N ILE A 14 -19.13 -30.36 -3.61
CA ILE A 14 -19.79 -29.11 -3.19
C ILE A 14 -18.97 -28.42 -2.09
N GLU A 15 -18.47 -29.21 -1.12
CA GLU A 15 -17.60 -28.65 -0.06
C GLU A 15 -16.33 -28.04 -0.64
N ARG A 16 -15.61 -28.75 -1.50
CA ARG A 16 -14.40 -28.26 -2.18
C ARG A 16 -14.66 -26.99 -2.96
N TYR A 17 -15.75 -26.95 -3.73
CA TYR A 17 -16.12 -25.80 -4.55
C TYR A 17 -16.48 -24.57 -3.69
N THR A 18 -17.22 -24.76 -2.60
CA THR A 18 -17.68 -23.66 -1.76
C THR A 18 -16.64 -23.12 -0.80
N ILE A 19 -15.67 -23.92 -0.37
CA ILE A 19 -14.54 -23.47 0.44
C ILE A 19 -13.50 -22.78 -0.47
N GLY A 20 -13.21 -23.37 -1.65
CA GLY A 20 -12.21 -22.83 -2.56
C GLY A 20 -10.85 -22.63 -1.87
N ARG A 21 -10.30 -21.45 -1.98
CA ARG A 21 -9.03 -21.04 -1.34
C ARG A 21 -9.22 -20.34 0.01
N ASP A 22 -10.40 -20.37 0.58
CA ASP A 22 -10.72 -19.58 1.78
C ASP A 22 -9.82 -19.95 2.97
N ARG A 23 -9.51 -21.22 3.17
CA ARG A 23 -8.58 -21.66 4.22
C ARG A 23 -7.19 -21.04 4.08
N GLU A 24 -6.67 -20.95 2.86
CA GLU A 24 -5.38 -20.33 2.57
C GLU A 24 -5.42 -18.83 2.85
N MET A 25 -6.48 -18.16 2.41
CA MET A 25 -6.65 -16.73 2.61
C MET A 25 -6.94 -16.36 4.07
N ASP A 26 -7.63 -17.20 4.81
CA ASP A 26 -7.93 -16.96 6.22
C ASP A 26 -6.71 -17.05 7.13
N LEU A 27 -5.61 -17.66 6.69
CA LEU A 27 -4.35 -17.61 7.45
C LEU A 27 -3.80 -16.18 7.56
N TYR A 28 -4.06 -15.30 6.58
CA TYR A 28 -3.77 -13.86 6.70
C TYR A 28 -4.54 -13.20 7.83
N LEU A 29 -5.73 -13.71 8.14
CA LEU A 29 -6.67 -13.11 9.09
C LEU A 29 -6.55 -13.70 10.49
N ALA A 30 -5.86 -14.83 10.66
CA ALA A 30 -5.84 -15.59 11.92
C ALA A 30 -5.44 -14.74 13.17
N PRO A 31 -4.39 -13.92 13.17
CA PRO A 31 -4.07 -13.09 14.34
C PRO A 31 -5.20 -12.10 14.67
N TYR A 32 -5.88 -11.59 13.64
CA TYR A 32 -6.90 -10.55 13.77
C TYR A 32 -8.24 -11.11 14.23
N ASP A 33 -8.59 -12.35 13.84
CA ASP A 33 -9.75 -13.06 14.38
C ASP A 33 -9.61 -13.28 15.89
N VAL A 34 -8.42 -13.65 16.34
CA VAL A 34 -8.15 -13.81 17.78
C VAL A 34 -8.25 -12.48 18.51
N LEU A 35 -7.71 -11.39 17.98
CA LEU A 35 -7.83 -10.05 18.60
C LEU A 35 -9.29 -9.59 18.67
N GLY A 36 -10.04 -9.72 17.58
CA GLY A 36 -11.47 -9.42 17.55
C GLY A 36 -12.26 -10.25 18.56
N SER A 37 -11.93 -11.53 18.67
CA SER A 37 -12.53 -12.46 19.62
C SER A 37 -12.18 -12.12 21.07
N MET A 38 -10.94 -11.71 21.39
CA MET A 38 -10.56 -11.27 22.74
C MET A 38 -11.35 -10.03 23.19
N ALA A 39 -11.51 -9.04 22.31
CA ALA A 39 -12.33 -7.87 22.61
C ALA A 39 -13.82 -8.25 22.79
N HIS A 40 -14.31 -9.18 21.97
CA HIS A 40 -15.68 -9.65 22.05
C HIS A 40 -15.98 -10.37 23.36
N ILE A 41 -15.16 -11.33 23.80
CA ILE A 41 -15.39 -12.05 25.06
C ILE A 41 -15.25 -11.14 26.27
N THR A 42 -14.37 -10.12 26.21
CA THR A 42 -14.28 -9.11 27.27
C THR A 42 -15.60 -8.32 27.38
N MET A 43 -16.23 -8.01 26.26
CA MET A 43 -17.54 -7.39 26.21
C MET A 43 -18.62 -8.36 26.73
N LEU A 44 -18.57 -9.67 26.39
CA LEU A 44 -19.55 -10.66 26.86
C LEU A 44 -19.55 -10.78 28.39
N GLU A 45 -18.40 -10.72 29.04
CA GLU A 45 -18.31 -10.68 30.51
C GLU A 45 -19.01 -9.45 31.06
N SER A 46 -18.81 -8.29 30.46
CA SER A 46 -19.40 -7.01 30.89
C SER A 46 -20.94 -6.96 30.82
N ILE A 47 -21.55 -7.89 30.07
CA ILE A 47 -23.00 -8.04 29.94
C ILE A 47 -23.53 -9.33 30.59
N GLY A 48 -22.69 -10.04 31.35
CA GLY A 48 -23.06 -11.21 32.14
C GLY A 48 -23.24 -12.52 31.38
N LEU A 49 -22.78 -12.62 30.14
CA LEU A 49 -22.77 -13.87 29.37
C LEU A 49 -21.56 -14.76 29.65
N LEU A 50 -20.49 -14.19 30.24
CA LEU A 50 -19.34 -14.89 30.81
C LEU A 50 -19.15 -14.44 32.24
N THR A 51 -18.66 -15.36 33.09
CA THR A 51 -18.13 -14.98 34.41
C THR A 51 -16.71 -14.42 34.26
N ARG A 52 -16.19 -13.76 35.28
CA ARG A 52 -14.81 -13.29 35.30
C ARG A 52 -13.80 -14.41 35.16
N ASP A 53 -14.01 -15.52 35.84
CA ASP A 53 -13.12 -16.69 35.78
C ASP A 53 -13.11 -17.31 34.37
N GLU A 54 -14.28 -17.41 33.71
CA GLU A 54 -14.37 -17.89 32.33
C GLU A 54 -13.63 -16.96 31.34
N LEU A 55 -13.77 -15.65 31.52
CA LEU A 55 -13.02 -14.66 30.71
C LEU A 55 -11.51 -14.84 30.87
N ASP A 56 -11.02 -14.95 32.11
CA ASP A 56 -9.58 -15.06 32.38
C ASP A 56 -8.98 -16.35 31.78
N ILE A 57 -9.74 -17.45 31.82
CA ILE A 57 -9.36 -18.71 31.17
C ILE A 57 -9.33 -18.56 29.65
N LEU A 58 -10.37 -17.99 29.06
CA LEU A 58 -10.47 -17.81 27.61
C LEU A 58 -9.37 -16.87 27.07
N LEU A 59 -9.13 -15.75 27.74
CA LEU A 59 -8.07 -14.81 27.34
C LEU A 59 -6.70 -15.48 27.37
N ARG A 60 -6.42 -16.31 28.36
CA ARG A 60 -5.14 -17.04 28.45
C ARG A 60 -4.95 -17.95 27.24
N GLU A 61 -5.94 -18.72 26.89
CA GLU A 61 -5.87 -19.62 25.74
C GLU A 61 -5.82 -18.87 24.41
N MET A 62 -6.59 -17.78 24.28
CA MET A 62 -6.55 -16.93 23.08
C MET A 62 -5.18 -16.27 22.88
N LYS A 63 -4.51 -15.84 23.94
CA LYS A 63 -3.14 -15.31 23.84
C LYS A 63 -2.15 -16.36 23.30
N LEU A 64 -2.32 -17.64 23.62
CA LEU A 64 -1.52 -18.72 23.04
C LEU A 64 -1.82 -18.90 21.55
N ILE A 65 -3.11 -18.91 21.18
CA ILE A 65 -3.52 -19.03 19.76
C ILE A 65 -3.00 -17.81 18.95
N TYR A 66 -3.09 -16.62 19.51
CA TYR A 66 -2.58 -15.39 18.90
C TYR A 66 -1.08 -15.48 18.61
N ARG A 67 -0.30 -15.97 19.57
CA ARG A 67 1.14 -16.19 19.40
C ARG A 67 1.41 -17.21 18.32
N ASP A 68 0.70 -18.34 18.30
CA ASP A 68 0.85 -19.36 17.27
C ASP A 68 0.52 -18.80 15.87
N ALA A 69 -0.50 -17.92 15.77
CA ALA A 69 -0.86 -17.27 14.52
C ALA A 69 0.24 -16.31 14.03
N LEU A 70 0.80 -15.48 14.92
CA LEU A 70 1.91 -14.57 14.57
C LEU A 70 3.19 -15.29 14.16
N GLU A 71 3.46 -16.46 14.74
CA GLU A 71 4.65 -17.26 14.46
C GLU A 71 4.43 -18.27 13.31
N GLY A 72 3.30 -18.22 12.61
CA GLY A 72 2.99 -19.08 11.47
C GLY A 72 2.75 -20.55 11.83
N ARG A 73 2.45 -20.85 13.10
CA ARG A 73 2.13 -22.22 13.58
C ARG A 73 0.64 -22.53 13.58
N PHE A 74 -0.21 -21.50 13.40
CA PHE A 74 -1.65 -21.73 13.31
C PHE A 74 -2.01 -22.38 11.98
N VAL A 75 -2.81 -23.45 12.05
CA VAL A 75 -3.30 -24.17 10.87
C VAL A 75 -4.80 -24.33 10.93
N ILE A 76 -5.47 -24.25 9.79
CA ILE A 76 -6.87 -24.62 9.65
C ILE A 76 -6.92 -26.09 9.23
N GLU A 77 -7.42 -26.95 10.09
CA GLU A 77 -7.45 -28.40 9.91
C GLU A 77 -8.35 -28.79 8.72
N GLU A 78 -8.02 -29.93 8.10
CA GLU A 78 -8.89 -30.53 7.08
C GLU A 78 -10.30 -30.78 7.64
N GLY A 79 -11.33 -30.44 6.87
CA GLY A 79 -12.74 -30.51 7.32
C GLY A 79 -13.23 -29.30 8.12
N ILE A 80 -12.35 -28.31 8.43
CA ILE A 80 -12.74 -27.03 9.02
C ILE A 80 -12.88 -26.01 7.88
N GLU A 81 -13.93 -25.17 7.93
CA GLU A 81 -14.28 -24.29 6.83
C GLU A 81 -13.42 -23.02 6.80
N ASP A 82 -13.17 -22.40 7.96
CA ASP A 82 -12.59 -21.08 8.11
C ASP A 82 -11.81 -20.91 9.43
N VAL A 83 -11.15 -19.76 9.57
CA VAL A 83 -10.40 -19.39 10.78
C VAL A 83 -11.29 -19.34 12.03
N HIS A 84 -12.50 -18.81 11.91
CA HIS A 84 -13.42 -18.66 13.04
C HIS A 84 -13.77 -20.03 13.66
N SER A 85 -14.10 -21.00 12.78
CA SER A 85 -14.38 -22.38 13.19
C SER A 85 -13.18 -23.08 13.80
N GLN A 86 -11.97 -22.79 13.30
CA GLN A 86 -10.73 -23.37 13.84
C GLN A 86 -10.44 -22.85 15.24
N VAL A 87 -10.58 -21.53 15.48
CA VAL A 87 -10.37 -20.93 16.81
C VAL A 87 -11.38 -21.49 17.81
N GLU A 88 -12.66 -21.54 17.45
CA GLU A 88 -13.70 -22.13 18.31
C GLU A 88 -13.45 -23.62 18.61
N LEU A 89 -12.99 -24.40 17.60
CA LEU A 89 -12.65 -25.81 17.78
C LEU A 89 -11.48 -25.99 18.76
N ILE A 90 -10.43 -25.20 18.64
CA ILE A 90 -9.27 -25.26 19.56
C ILE A 90 -9.74 -24.96 20.99
N LEU A 91 -10.52 -23.90 21.19
CA LEU A 91 -11.01 -23.52 22.49
C LEU A 91 -11.98 -24.56 23.07
N THR A 92 -12.86 -25.14 22.25
CA THR A 92 -13.78 -26.19 22.67
C THR A 92 -13.03 -27.48 23.07
N ARG A 93 -11.99 -27.86 22.33
CA ARG A 93 -11.15 -29.04 22.68
C ARG A 93 -10.41 -28.84 24.01
N ARG A 94 -9.95 -27.62 24.28
CA ARG A 94 -9.17 -27.31 25.48
C ARG A 94 -10.04 -27.00 26.70
N LEU A 95 -11.20 -26.36 26.51
CA LEU A 95 -12.00 -25.77 27.59
C LEU A 95 -13.44 -26.32 27.66
N GLY A 96 -13.83 -27.22 26.76
CA GLY A 96 -15.18 -27.78 26.74
C GLY A 96 -16.25 -26.72 26.47
N ASP A 97 -17.30 -26.68 27.28
CA ASP A 97 -18.45 -25.78 27.07
C ASP A 97 -18.10 -24.29 27.21
N ILE A 98 -17.06 -23.95 27.98
CA ILE A 98 -16.57 -22.58 28.08
C ILE A 98 -16.12 -22.06 26.69
N GLY A 99 -15.40 -22.90 25.93
CA GLY A 99 -14.94 -22.56 24.59
C GLY A 99 -16.07 -22.27 23.60
N LYS A 100 -17.23 -22.89 23.77
CA LYS A 100 -18.41 -22.68 22.89
C LYS A 100 -19.10 -21.33 23.13
N LYS A 101 -18.92 -20.71 24.29
CA LYS A 101 -19.57 -19.44 24.66
C LYS A 101 -19.10 -18.25 23.82
N ILE A 102 -17.93 -18.34 23.21
CA ILE A 102 -17.31 -17.23 22.46
C ILE A 102 -18.14 -16.76 21.26
N HIS A 103 -19.01 -17.62 20.73
CA HIS A 103 -19.85 -17.31 19.57
C HIS A 103 -21.13 -16.53 19.93
N SER A 104 -21.44 -16.35 21.23
CA SER A 104 -22.64 -15.66 21.67
C SER A 104 -22.69 -14.22 21.15
N GLY A 105 -23.82 -13.83 20.54
CA GLY A 105 -24.08 -12.45 20.11
C GLY A 105 -23.33 -12.00 18.86
N ARG A 106 -22.67 -12.90 18.12
CA ARG A 106 -21.98 -12.57 16.86
C ARG A 106 -22.30 -13.57 15.74
N SER A 107 -21.84 -13.27 14.54
CA SER A 107 -21.89 -14.12 13.35
C SER A 107 -20.52 -14.18 12.70
N ARG A 108 -20.25 -15.21 11.88
CA ARG A 108 -19.07 -15.22 10.99
C ARG A 108 -19.02 -13.95 10.12
N ASN A 109 -20.16 -13.35 9.81
CA ASN A 109 -20.24 -12.16 8.98
C ASN A 109 -19.56 -10.96 9.63
N ASP A 110 -19.80 -10.68 10.94
CA ASP A 110 -19.12 -9.58 11.61
C ASP A 110 -17.73 -9.95 12.13
N GLN A 111 -17.42 -11.26 12.29
CA GLN A 111 -16.08 -11.74 12.55
C GLN A 111 -15.14 -11.42 11.38
N VAL A 112 -15.46 -11.85 10.17
CA VAL A 112 -14.61 -11.55 9.00
C VAL A 112 -14.49 -10.06 8.72
N LEU A 113 -15.50 -9.26 9.06
CA LEU A 113 -15.43 -7.80 8.91
C LEU A 113 -14.41 -7.18 9.86
N ILE A 114 -14.41 -7.61 11.14
CA ILE A 114 -13.43 -7.08 12.11
C ILE A 114 -12.01 -7.54 11.77
N ASP A 115 -11.84 -8.79 11.35
CA ASP A 115 -10.55 -9.32 10.95
C ASP A 115 -9.95 -8.53 9.80
N LEU A 116 -10.73 -8.28 8.75
CA LEU A 116 -10.31 -7.46 7.60
C LEU A 116 -9.97 -6.02 8.00
N LYS A 117 -10.73 -5.41 8.92
CA LYS A 117 -10.43 -4.05 9.40
C LYS A 117 -9.12 -3.98 10.17
N LEU A 118 -8.88 -4.96 11.05
CA LEU A 118 -7.62 -5.05 11.80
C LEU A 118 -6.44 -5.36 10.89
N TYR A 119 -6.59 -6.32 9.97
CA TYR A 119 -5.60 -6.65 8.94
C TYR A 119 -5.24 -5.42 8.10
N MET A 120 -6.24 -4.75 7.51
CA MET A 120 -6.01 -3.55 6.69
C MET A 120 -5.30 -2.43 7.47
N ARG A 121 -5.64 -2.22 8.75
CA ARG A 121 -4.94 -1.23 9.60
C ARG A 121 -3.46 -1.54 9.72
N HIS A 122 -3.12 -2.79 10.00
CA HIS A 122 -1.75 -3.27 10.13
C HIS A 122 -0.97 -3.14 8.81
N GLU A 123 -1.57 -3.61 7.72
CA GLU A 123 -0.93 -3.61 6.41
C GLU A 123 -0.76 -2.19 5.84
N ILE A 124 -1.73 -1.29 6.06
CA ILE A 124 -1.59 0.12 5.68
C ILE A 124 -0.40 0.75 6.42
N GLU A 125 -0.21 0.47 7.70
CA GLU A 125 0.95 0.97 8.44
C GLU A 125 2.26 0.45 7.87
N ALA A 126 2.33 -0.84 7.52
CA ALA A 126 3.51 -1.42 6.88
C ALA A 126 3.82 -0.76 5.51
N ILE A 127 2.79 -0.50 4.70
CA ILE A 127 2.94 0.23 3.43
C ILE A 127 3.42 1.67 3.68
N VAL A 128 2.85 2.38 4.66
CA VAL A 128 3.26 3.75 5.00
C VAL A 128 4.74 3.81 5.39
N LYS A 129 5.21 2.84 6.18
CA LYS A 129 6.63 2.72 6.54
C LYS A 129 7.51 2.49 5.30
N ALA A 130 7.13 1.54 4.44
CA ALA A 130 7.89 1.24 3.22
C ALA A 130 7.91 2.42 2.23
N VAL A 131 6.81 3.15 2.07
CA VAL A 131 6.76 4.37 1.26
C VAL A 131 7.64 5.47 1.87
N ARG A 132 7.66 5.60 3.21
CA ARG A 132 8.54 6.55 3.90
C ARG A 132 10.02 6.24 3.64
N GLU A 133 10.42 4.98 3.70
CA GLU A 133 11.80 4.55 3.40
C GLU A 133 12.19 4.90 1.96
N LEU A 134 11.31 4.64 0.98
CA LEU A 134 11.53 5.04 -0.41
C LEU A 134 11.62 6.57 -0.54
N PHE A 135 10.74 7.30 0.10
CA PHE A 135 10.75 8.77 0.11
C PHE A 135 12.06 9.32 0.66
N ASP A 136 12.53 8.83 1.79
CA ASP A 136 13.77 9.30 2.43
C ASP A 136 15.00 9.02 1.55
N MET A 137 15.01 7.87 0.88
CA MET A 137 16.06 7.53 -0.07
C MET A 137 16.03 8.46 -1.30
N LEU A 138 14.84 8.70 -1.88
CA LEU A 138 14.70 9.61 -3.03
C LEU A 138 15.10 11.05 -2.67
N GLN A 139 14.76 11.53 -1.48
CA GLN A 139 15.20 12.84 -0.97
C GLN A 139 16.72 12.90 -0.82
N THR A 140 17.32 11.83 -0.33
CA THR A 140 18.79 11.73 -0.20
C THR A 140 19.48 11.79 -1.56
N GLN A 141 18.95 11.07 -2.55
CA GLN A 141 19.47 11.11 -3.92
C GLN A 141 19.23 12.48 -4.58
N SER A 142 18.08 13.10 -4.34
CA SER A 142 17.75 14.44 -4.82
C SER A 142 18.79 15.46 -4.35
N GLU A 143 19.14 15.47 -3.07
CA GLU A 143 20.17 16.36 -2.54
C GLU A 143 21.57 16.00 -3.03
N ARG A 144 21.90 14.72 -3.10
CA ARG A 144 23.22 14.26 -3.59
C ARG A 144 23.50 14.74 -5.01
N TYR A 145 22.52 14.67 -5.89
CA TYR A 145 22.66 15.00 -7.31
C TYR A 145 21.99 16.32 -7.71
N ARG A 146 21.77 17.22 -6.75
CA ARG A 146 21.05 18.48 -6.95
C ARG A 146 21.59 19.35 -8.08
N ASN A 147 22.93 19.33 -8.28
CA ASN A 147 23.64 20.15 -9.27
C ASN A 147 24.02 19.36 -10.52
N VAL A 148 23.69 18.08 -10.61
CA VAL A 148 24.00 17.27 -11.78
C VAL A 148 22.87 17.42 -12.80
N LEU A 149 23.17 18.17 -13.86
CA LEU A 149 22.20 18.44 -14.93
C LEU A 149 21.94 17.19 -15.76
N MET A 150 20.72 17.08 -16.27
CA MET A 150 20.29 16.08 -17.23
C MET A 150 19.36 16.71 -18.27
N PRO A 151 19.23 16.11 -19.47
CA PRO A 151 18.26 16.60 -20.46
C PRO A 151 16.82 16.38 -19.99
N GLY A 152 16.02 17.44 -19.98
CA GLY A 152 14.57 17.36 -19.82
C GLY A 152 13.90 17.10 -21.16
N TYR A 153 12.82 16.31 -21.16
CA TYR A 153 12.10 15.90 -22.36
C TYR A 153 10.64 16.35 -22.33
N THR A 154 10.16 16.81 -23.49
CA THR A 154 8.73 16.90 -23.79
C THR A 154 8.47 16.20 -25.12
N HIS A 155 7.36 15.46 -25.26
CA HIS A 155 7.05 14.70 -26.49
C HIS A 155 8.18 13.73 -26.92
N LEU A 156 8.97 13.22 -25.99
CA LEU A 156 10.19 12.45 -26.24
C LEU A 156 11.25 13.18 -27.08
N GLN A 157 11.18 14.53 -27.12
CA GLN A 157 12.18 15.39 -27.71
C GLN A 157 12.96 16.11 -26.60
N VAL A 158 14.25 16.31 -26.81
CA VAL A 158 15.07 17.12 -25.92
C VAL A 158 14.50 18.53 -25.86
N ALA A 159 14.21 19.01 -24.66
CA ALA A 159 13.52 20.28 -24.44
C ALA A 159 14.42 21.30 -23.73
N MET A 160 14.58 21.17 -22.43
CA MET A 160 15.27 22.13 -21.57
C MET A 160 16.18 21.42 -20.58
N PRO A 161 17.14 22.12 -19.94
CA PRO A 161 17.89 21.57 -18.83
C PRO A 161 16.99 21.14 -17.68
N SER A 162 17.28 19.98 -17.12
CA SER A 162 16.74 19.46 -15.87
C SER A 162 17.91 19.03 -14.97
N SER A 163 17.63 18.43 -13.83
CA SER A 163 18.66 17.83 -12.99
C SER A 163 18.18 16.48 -12.42
N PHE A 164 19.15 15.64 -12.07
CA PHE A 164 18.83 14.42 -11.32
C PHE A 164 18.19 14.74 -9.97
N GLY A 165 18.59 15.85 -9.34
CA GLY A 165 17.92 16.33 -8.12
C GLY A 165 16.42 16.54 -8.30
N LEU A 166 16.02 17.21 -9.40
CA LEU A 166 14.60 17.38 -9.75
C LEU A 166 13.92 16.06 -10.04
N TRP A 167 14.55 15.15 -10.77
CA TRP A 167 13.97 13.85 -11.12
C TRP A 167 13.67 13.01 -9.88
N PHE A 168 14.62 12.85 -8.95
CA PHE A 168 14.38 12.15 -7.70
C PHE A 168 13.34 12.86 -6.82
N GLY A 169 13.45 14.20 -6.70
CA GLY A 169 12.55 15.02 -5.91
C GLY A 169 11.10 14.94 -6.38
N ALA A 170 10.86 14.87 -7.70
CA ALA A 170 9.52 14.76 -8.26
C ALA A 170 8.80 13.48 -7.82
N TYR A 171 9.50 12.35 -7.77
CA TYR A 171 8.92 11.09 -7.27
C TYR A 171 8.75 11.12 -5.74
N ALA A 172 9.65 11.75 -5.00
CA ALA A 172 9.49 11.95 -3.57
C ALA A 172 8.21 12.76 -3.26
N GLU A 173 8.00 13.87 -3.97
CA GLU A 173 6.81 14.70 -3.78
C GLU A 173 5.53 13.97 -4.20
N SER A 174 5.55 13.20 -5.29
CA SER A 174 4.40 12.38 -5.71
C SER A 174 3.97 11.36 -4.64
N LEU A 175 4.92 10.77 -3.89
CA LEU A 175 4.61 9.87 -2.80
C LEU A 175 3.91 10.56 -1.61
N VAL A 176 4.09 11.87 -1.44
CA VAL A 176 3.34 12.65 -0.43
C VAL A 176 1.85 12.64 -0.76
N ASP A 177 1.49 12.91 -2.02
CA ASP A 177 0.11 12.89 -2.48
C ASP A 177 -0.52 11.50 -2.32
N ASP A 178 0.22 10.45 -2.69
CA ASP A 178 -0.23 9.07 -2.53
C ASP A 178 -0.56 8.74 -1.07
N LEU A 179 0.31 9.12 -0.12
CA LEU A 179 0.06 8.89 1.30
C LEU A 179 -1.05 9.78 1.85
N GLN A 180 -1.26 10.98 1.32
CA GLN A 180 -2.39 11.83 1.71
C GLN A 180 -3.73 11.17 1.34
N VAL A 181 -3.82 10.55 0.17
CA VAL A 181 -4.98 9.75 -0.24
C VAL A 181 -5.14 8.55 0.70
N LEU A 182 -4.06 7.80 0.95
CA LEU A 182 -4.08 6.63 1.83
C LEU A 182 -4.49 6.98 3.27
N GLN A 183 -4.11 8.16 3.78
CA GLN A 183 -4.54 8.66 5.09
C GLN A 183 -6.08 8.82 5.15
N GLY A 184 -6.69 9.39 4.10
CA GLY A 184 -8.15 9.47 3.99
C GLY A 184 -8.82 8.10 3.99
N VAL A 185 -8.22 7.14 3.29
CA VAL A 185 -8.67 5.74 3.25
C VAL A 185 -8.51 5.06 4.62
N TYR A 186 -7.41 5.29 5.33
CA TYR A 186 -7.20 4.76 6.67
C TYR A 186 -8.34 5.15 7.64
N ARG A 187 -8.84 6.38 7.56
CA ARG A 187 -10.01 6.84 8.36
C ARG A 187 -11.29 6.06 8.05
N VAL A 188 -11.47 5.59 6.81
CA VAL A 188 -12.59 4.71 6.42
C VAL A 188 -12.40 3.30 6.99
N VAL A 189 -11.16 2.80 6.98
CA VAL A 189 -10.82 1.49 7.55
C VAL A 189 -10.96 1.50 9.06
N ASN A 190 -10.56 2.55 9.74
CA ASN A 190 -10.47 2.65 11.20
C ASN A 190 -11.83 2.89 11.88
N ARG A 191 -12.83 2.05 11.49
CA ARG A 191 -14.19 2.05 12.04
C ARG A 191 -14.62 0.63 12.36
N ASN A 192 -14.93 0.37 13.65
CA ASN A 192 -15.28 -0.95 14.17
C ASN A 192 -16.63 -1.46 13.62
N PRO A 193 -16.70 -2.62 12.94
CA PRO A 193 -17.95 -3.24 12.51
C PRO A 193 -18.52 -4.25 13.51
N LEU A 194 -17.73 -4.70 14.50
CA LEU A 194 -18.07 -5.79 15.42
C LEU A 194 -19.35 -5.50 16.20
N GLY A 195 -20.15 -6.54 16.42
CA GLY A 195 -21.48 -6.46 17.04
C GLY A 195 -22.59 -6.11 16.05
N SER A 196 -22.30 -6.06 14.73
CA SER A 196 -23.36 -6.04 13.71
C SER A 196 -24.01 -7.40 13.50
N ALA A 197 -23.42 -8.47 14.05
CA ALA A 197 -23.85 -9.86 13.92
C ALA A 197 -24.01 -10.26 12.44
N ALA A 198 -25.14 -10.86 12.08
CA ALA A 198 -25.43 -11.20 10.67
C ALA A 198 -25.78 -9.97 9.79
N GLY A 199 -25.59 -8.75 10.30
CA GLY A 199 -25.89 -7.50 9.59
C GLY A 199 -27.18 -6.83 10.08
N TYR A 200 -27.84 -7.40 11.07
CA TYR A 200 -29.13 -6.90 11.59
C TYR A 200 -29.12 -6.69 13.11
N GLY A 201 -27.96 -6.78 13.74
CA GLY A 201 -27.79 -6.64 15.17
C GLY A 201 -28.16 -7.91 15.94
N SER A 202 -28.34 -7.76 17.24
CA SER A 202 -28.62 -8.85 18.18
C SER A 202 -29.60 -8.39 19.25
N SER A 203 -30.36 -9.33 19.82
CA SER A 203 -31.20 -9.10 21.01
C SER A 203 -30.38 -9.05 22.31
N PHE A 204 -29.08 -9.45 22.30
CA PHE A 204 -28.19 -9.24 23.42
C PHE A 204 -27.83 -7.76 23.55
N PRO A 205 -27.62 -7.24 24.77
CA PRO A 205 -27.27 -5.83 25.01
C PRO A 205 -25.80 -5.57 24.72
N LEU A 206 -25.37 -5.84 23.49
CA LEU A 206 -23.94 -5.73 23.08
C LEU A 206 -23.40 -4.31 23.28
N ARG A 207 -22.21 -4.20 23.86
CA ARG A 207 -21.52 -2.93 24.13
C ARG A 207 -20.49 -2.63 23.04
N ARG A 208 -20.95 -2.23 21.86
CA ARG A 208 -20.12 -1.97 20.69
C ARG A 208 -19.08 -0.86 20.91
N GLN A 209 -19.42 0.13 21.74
CA GLN A 209 -18.47 1.17 22.13
C GLN A 209 -17.26 0.57 22.86
N MET A 210 -17.49 -0.36 23.79
CA MET A 210 -16.42 -1.05 24.52
C MET A 210 -15.46 -1.80 23.57
N THR A 211 -15.99 -2.57 22.62
CA THR A 211 -15.14 -3.28 21.65
C THR A 211 -14.38 -2.30 20.72
N THR A 212 -14.96 -1.14 20.42
CA THR A 212 -14.31 -0.07 19.67
C THR A 212 -13.07 0.46 20.39
N GLU A 213 -13.21 0.71 21.70
CA GLU A 213 -12.14 1.18 22.57
C GLU A 213 -11.06 0.11 22.78
N LEU A 214 -11.45 -1.13 23.10
CA LEU A 214 -10.53 -2.26 23.31
C LEU A 214 -9.66 -2.57 22.07
N LEU A 215 -10.18 -2.32 20.87
CA LEU A 215 -9.45 -2.53 19.61
C LEU A 215 -8.81 -1.26 19.05
N GLY A 216 -8.91 -0.12 19.75
CA GLY A 216 -8.29 1.14 19.37
C GLY A 216 -8.83 1.76 18.09
N PHE A 217 -10.09 1.50 17.72
CA PHE A 217 -10.73 2.17 16.60
C PHE A 217 -11.09 3.62 16.94
N ASP A 218 -11.12 4.49 15.94
CA ASP A 218 -11.54 5.90 16.14
C ASP A 218 -13.04 6.03 16.31
N SER A 219 -13.81 5.17 15.66
CA SER A 219 -15.25 5.13 15.73
C SER A 219 -15.80 3.75 15.35
N MET A 220 -17.11 3.61 15.22
CA MET A 220 -17.73 2.38 14.75
C MET A 220 -18.57 2.62 13.49
N ALA A 221 -18.87 1.55 12.78
CA ALA A 221 -19.96 1.52 11.80
C ALA A 221 -21.28 1.47 12.58
N TYR A 222 -21.93 2.60 12.81
CA TYR A 222 -23.09 2.70 13.68
C TYR A 222 -24.27 1.87 13.19
N ASN A 223 -24.62 1.99 11.93
CA ASN A 223 -25.69 1.21 11.32
C ASN A 223 -25.20 -0.21 11.02
N VAL A 224 -25.85 -1.22 11.60
CA VAL A 224 -25.45 -2.63 11.48
C VAL A 224 -25.60 -3.16 10.05
N VAL A 225 -26.58 -2.67 9.28
CA VAL A 225 -26.72 -3.02 7.86
C VAL A 225 -25.58 -2.42 7.05
N TYR A 226 -25.24 -1.16 7.33
CA TYR A 226 -24.08 -0.51 6.69
C TYR A 226 -22.78 -1.25 6.99
N ALA A 227 -22.59 -1.77 8.21
CA ALA A 227 -21.39 -2.54 8.55
C ALA A 227 -21.17 -3.70 7.57
N GLN A 228 -22.23 -4.45 7.22
CA GLN A 228 -22.18 -5.51 6.22
C GLN A 228 -21.98 -4.97 4.79
N MET A 229 -22.68 -3.90 4.42
CA MET A 229 -22.53 -3.24 3.11
C MET A 229 -21.13 -2.66 2.90
N GLY A 230 -20.35 -2.48 3.97
CA GLY A 230 -18.95 -2.09 3.94
C GLY A 230 -18.04 -3.12 3.31
N ARG A 231 -18.44 -4.41 3.30
CA ARG A 231 -17.67 -5.49 2.66
C ARG A 231 -17.59 -5.29 1.13
N GLY A 232 -16.40 -5.44 0.58
CA GLY A 232 -16.12 -5.16 -0.83
C GLY A 232 -15.92 -3.66 -1.11
N LYS A 233 -16.75 -2.79 -0.53
CA LYS A 233 -16.59 -1.33 -0.66
C LYS A 233 -15.29 -0.84 -0.02
N THR A 234 -14.99 -1.28 1.21
CA THR A 234 -13.79 -0.86 1.92
C THR A 234 -12.54 -1.40 1.24
N GLU A 235 -12.52 -2.67 0.87
CA GLU A 235 -11.40 -3.32 0.18
C GLU A 235 -11.12 -2.63 -1.16
N ARG A 236 -12.16 -2.25 -1.90
CA ARG A 236 -12.01 -1.50 -3.16
C ARG A 236 -11.40 -0.12 -2.93
N ILE A 237 -11.84 0.62 -1.92
CA ILE A 237 -11.30 1.95 -1.58
C ILE A 237 -9.81 1.84 -1.19
N VAL A 238 -9.45 0.82 -0.41
CA VAL A 238 -8.04 0.56 -0.08
C VAL A 238 -7.24 0.20 -1.33
N ALA A 239 -7.74 -0.73 -2.15
CA ALA A 239 -7.07 -1.14 -3.38
C ALA A 239 -6.86 0.02 -4.37
N GLN A 240 -7.79 1.00 -4.41
CA GLN A 240 -7.62 2.22 -5.23
C GLN A 240 -6.44 3.07 -4.75
N ALA A 241 -6.27 3.24 -3.43
CA ALA A 241 -5.12 3.98 -2.89
C ALA A 241 -3.80 3.24 -3.10
N LEU A 242 -3.78 1.91 -2.91
CA LEU A 242 -2.60 1.08 -3.22
C LEU A 242 -2.26 1.15 -4.72
N GLY A 243 -3.28 1.17 -5.58
CA GLY A 243 -3.14 1.36 -7.03
C GLY A 243 -2.53 2.72 -7.40
N GLY A 244 -2.82 3.78 -6.64
CA GLY A 244 -2.19 5.10 -6.78
C GLY A 244 -0.68 5.03 -6.57
N ILE A 245 -0.26 4.48 -5.41
CA ILE A 245 1.16 4.25 -5.09
C ILE A 245 1.82 3.41 -6.20
N ALA A 246 1.17 2.31 -6.61
CA ALA A 246 1.68 1.45 -7.69
C ALA A 246 1.83 2.23 -9.01
N GLY A 247 0.93 3.17 -9.32
CA GLY A 247 1.01 4.03 -10.51
C GLY A 247 2.24 4.93 -10.50
N THR A 248 2.53 5.58 -9.37
CA THR A 248 3.74 6.38 -9.17
C THR A 248 5.00 5.53 -9.36
N ILE A 249 5.05 4.34 -8.76
CA ILE A 249 6.19 3.41 -8.87
C ILE A 249 6.35 2.85 -10.29
N ALA A 250 5.24 2.53 -10.98
CA ALA A 250 5.30 2.08 -12.38
C ALA A 250 5.95 3.12 -13.29
N LYS A 251 5.66 4.40 -13.06
CA LYS A 251 6.25 5.52 -13.81
C LYS A 251 7.76 5.65 -13.52
N LEU A 252 8.16 5.59 -12.25
CA LEU A 252 9.57 5.59 -11.87
C LEU A 252 10.32 4.42 -12.50
N ALA A 253 9.76 3.23 -12.47
CA ALA A 253 10.35 2.03 -13.08
C ALA A 253 10.46 2.15 -14.60
N PHE A 254 9.49 2.78 -15.26
CA PHE A 254 9.57 3.06 -16.69
C PHE A 254 10.72 4.02 -17.01
N ASP A 255 10.83 5.14 -16.28
CA ASP A 255 11.93 6.09 -16.46
C ASP A 255 13.28 5.42 -16.24
N ALA A 256 13.41 4.60 -15.19
CA ALA A 256 14.65 3.88 -14.89
C ALA A 256 15.05 2.92 -16.03
N CYS A 257 14.09 2.17 -16.62
CA CYS A 257 14.34 1.34 -17.79
C CYS A 257 14.81 2.16 -19.00
N MET A 258 14.13 3.29 -19.26
CA MET A 258 14.48 4.17 -20.37
C MET A 258 15.86 4.81 -20.17
N PHE A 259 16.11 5.37 -18.99
CA PHE A 259 17.33 6.08 -18.68
C PHE A 259 18.57 5.17 -18.57
N SER A 260 18.38 3.90 -18.22
CA SER A 260 19.46 2.90 -18.22
C SER A 260 19.74 2.29 -19.60
N SER A 261 18.89 2.55 -20.60
CA SER A 261 19.08 2.02 -21.96
C SER A 261 20.33 2.62 -22.63
N GLN A 262 20.89 1.88 -23.56
CA GLN A 262 22.10 2.30 -24.30
C GLN A 262 21.92 3.61 -25.07
N ASN A 263 20.69 3.95 -25.47
CA ASN A 263 20.39 5.18 -26.21
C ASN A 263 20.36 6.42 -25.32
N PHE A 264 19.98 6.27 -24.06
CA PHE A 264 19.96 7.37 -23.07
C PHE A 264 21.23 7.38 -22.23
N GLY A 265 21.56 6.28 -21.56
CA GLY A 265 22.77 6.17 -20.75
C GLY A 265 22.84 7.17 -19.59
N PHE A 266 21.69 7.65 -19.09
CA PHE A 266 21.64 8.65 -18.02
C PHE A 266 21.95 8.05 -16.65
N ILE A 267 21.56 6.80 -16.45
CA ILE A 267 21.84 6.04 -15.24
C ILE A 267 22.47 4.69 -15.58
N LYS A 268 23.26 4.17 -14.65
CA LYS A 268 23.83 2.84 -14.71
C LYS A 268 23.36 2.05 -13.51
N LEU A 269 22.88 0.84 -13.76
CA LEU A 269 22.51 -0.10 -12.72
C LEU A 269 23.76 -0.85 -12.23
N HIS A 270 23.78 -1.17 -10.94
CA HIS A 270 24.84 -2.00 -10.37
C HIS A 270 24.80 -3.41 -10.98
N ASP A 271 25.95 -3.97 -11.31
CA ASP A 271 26.06 -5.26 -12.02
C ASP A 271 25.36 -6.42 -11.29
N ALA A 272 25.41 -6.42 -9.95
CA ALA A 272 24.73 -7.43 -9.13
C ALA A 272 23.18 -7.35 -9.18
N PHE A 273 22.61 -6.27 -9.72
CA PHE A 273 21.16 -6.02 -9.80
C PHE A 273 20.64 -6.09 -11.23
N THR A 274 21.44 -6.59 -12.15
CA THR A 274 21.09 -6.81 -13.55
C THR A 274 21.19 -8.28 -13.88
N THR A 275 20.42 -8.73 -14.88
CA THR A 275 20.60 -10.06 -15.44
C THR A 275 21.32 -9.99 -16.79
N GLY A 276 22.07 -11.03 -17.11
CA GLY A 276 22.77 -11.14 -18.38
C GLY A 276 21.92 -11.80 -19.48
N SER A 277 22.50 -11.89 -20.67
CA SER A 277 21.96 -12.66 -21.79
C SER A 277 22.75 -13.95 -21.94
N SER A 278 22.08 -15.06 -22.25
CA SER A 278 22.75 -16.35 -22.52
C SER A 278 23.57 -16.37 -23.81
N ILE A 279 23.35 -15.39 -24.70
CA ILE A 279 23.99 -15.32 -26.03
C ILE A 279 24.67 -13.97 -26.32
N MET A 280 24.44 -12.95 -25.49
CA MET A 280 24.99 -11.60 -25.68
C MET A 280 25.75 -11.18 -24.40
N PRO A 281 27.06 -11.44 -24.30
CA PRO A 281 27.82 -11.27 -23.06
C PRO A 281 27.93 -9.81 -22.57
N HIS A 282 27.66 -8.84 -23.42
CA HIS A 282 27.69 -7.39 -23.11
C HIS A 282 26.36 -6.86 -22.58
N LYS A 283 25.26 -7.65 -22.67
CA LYS A 283 23.91 -7.19 -22.37
C LYS A 283 23.60 -7.30 -20.88
N LYS A 284 23.14 -6.21 -20.30
CA LYS A 284 22.64 -6.12 -18.92
C LYS A 284 21.20 -5.62 -18.95
N ASN A 285 20.31 -6.41 -18.37
CA ASN A 285 18.87 -6.14 -18.42
C ASN A 285 18.40 -5.50 -17.11
N PRO A 286 17.47 -4.51 -17.17
CA PRO A 286 16.87 -3.89 -15.99
C PRO A 286 15.65 -4.69 -15.48
N ASP A 287 15.79 -6.04 -15.36
CA ASP A 287 14.65 -6.95 -15.11
C ASP A 287 13.85 -6.58 -13.87
N VAL A 288 14.52 -6.08 -12.82
CA VAL A 288 13.84 -5.65 -11.59
C VAL A 288 12.84 -4.52 -11.89
N PHE A 289 13.25 -3.51 -12.66
CA PHE A 289 12.35 -2.41 -13.03
C PHE A 289 11.27 -2.84 -14.03
N GLU A 290 11.57 -3.77 -14.93
CA GLU A 290 10.57 -4.33 -15.87
C GLU A 290 9.48 -5.09 -15.11
N LEU A 291 9.88 -5.99 -14.18
CA LEU A 291 8.94 -6.73 -13.33
C LEU A 291 8.18 -5.81 -12.37
N THR A 292 8.86 -4.81 -11.79
CA THR A 292 8.22 -3.78 -10.97
C THR A 292 7.09 -3.09 -11.72
N ARG A 293 7.36 -2.60 -12.93
CA ARG A 293 6.36 -1.95 -13.78
C ARG A 293 5.18 -2.87 -14.07
N ALA A 294 5.44 -4.13 -14.43
CA ALA A 294 4.40 -5.11 -14.73
C ALA A 294 3.54 -5.45 -13.49
N LYS A 295 4.17 -5.67 -12.33
CA LYS A 295 3.47 -5.93 -11.07
C LYS A 295 2.64 -4.72 -10.64
N CYS A 296 3.18 -3.50 -10.71
CA CYS A 296 2.44 -2.29 -10.42
C CYS A 296 1.22 -2.10 -11.33
N ASN A 297 1.35 -2.37 -12.63
CA ASN A 297 0.22 -2.33 -13.57
C ASN A 297 -0.85 -3.38 -13.22
N LYS A 298 -0.45 -4.57 -12.77
CA LYS A 298 -1.38 -5.60 -12.29
C LYS A 298 -2.12 -5.12 -11.03
N LEU A 299 -1.43 -4.52 -10.06
CA LEU A 299 -2.04 -4.00 -8.83
C LEU A 299 -3.10 -2.93 -9.10
N GLN A 300 -2.88 -2.08 -10.10
CA GLN A 300 -3.87 -1.06 -10.52
C GLN A 300 -5.19 -1.66 -11.02
N GLY A 301 -5.21 -2.92 -11.44
CA GLY A 301 -6.42 -3.63 -11.87
C GLY A 301 -7.22 -4.29 -10.72
N VAL A 302 -6.70 -4.33 -9.50
CA VAL A 302 -7.38 -4.98 -8.34
C VAL A 302 -8.71 -4.30 -7.97
N PRO A 303 -8.83 -2.97 -7.92
CA PRO A 303 -10.10 -2.31 -7.62
C PRO A 303 -11.24 -2.70 -8.56
N GLU A 304 -10.93 -2.90 -9.85
CA GLU A 304 -11.90 -3.30 -10.87
C GLU A 304 -12.35 -4.75 -10.67
N GLN A 305 -11.44 -5.65 -10.32
CA GLN A 305 -11.78 -7.04 -10.00
C GLN A 305 -12.73 -7.10 -8.80
N ILE A 306 -12.44 -6.33 -7.73
CA ILE A 306 -13.33 -6.24 -6.56
C ILE A 306 -14.71 -5.69 -6.97
N MET A 307 -14.74 -4.66 -7.82
CA MET A 307 -15.99 -4.09 -8.33
C MET A 307 -16.80 -5.13 -9.09
N MET A 308 -16.18 -5.91 -9.96
CA MET A 308 -16.86 -6.97 -10.74
C MET A 308 -17.43 -8.07 -9.85
N ILE A 309 -16.72 -8.48 -8.79
CA ILE A 309 -17.18 -9.48 -7.83
C ILE A 309 -18.40 -8.96 -7.04
N THR A 310 -18.44 -7.65 -6.73
CA THR A 310 -19.49 -7.06 -5.89
C THR A 310 -20.66 -6.47 -6.67
N ASN A 311 -20.60 -6.45 -7.99
CA ASN A 311 -21.68 -5.93 -8.83
C ASN A 311 -22.97 -6.75 -8.63
N ASN A 312 -24.10 -6.03 -8.58
CA ASN A 312 -25.44 -6.60 -8.50
C ASN A 312 -25.76 -7.35 -7.17
N LEU A 313 -24.95 -7.17 -6.13
CA LEU A 313 -25.26 -7.67 -4.81
C LEU A 313 -26.17 -6.68 -4.06
N PRO A 314 -27.33 -7.12 -3.54
CA PRO A 314 -28.13 -6.29 -2.66
C PRO A 314 -27.48 -6.13 -1.28
N SER A 315 -28.11 -5.33 -0.39
CA SER A 315 -27.65 -5.21 1.00
C SER A 315 -27.74 -6.56 1.73
N GLY A 316 -26.76 -6.82 2.61
CA GLY A 316 -26.62 -8.09 3.33
C GLY A 316 -25.33 -8.82 2.97
N TYR A 317 -25.19 -10.05 3.45
CA TYR A 317 -24.05 -10.89 3.18
C TYR A 317 -24.34 -11.87 2.03
N PHE A 318 -23.37 -12.04 1.15
CA PHE A 318 -23.39 -13.03 0.06
C PHE A 318 -22.02 -13.72 -0.01
N ARG A 319 -22.03 -14.99 -0.39
CA ARG A 319 -20.80 -15.79 -0.47
C ARG A 319 -19.85 -15.32 -1.56
N ASP A 320 -20.34 -14.58 -2.54
CA ASP A 320 -19.52 -13.87 -3.57
C ASP A 320 -18.38 -13.06 -2.94
N LEU A 321 -18.64 -12.44 -1.79
CA LEU A 321 -17.67 -11.62 -1.06
C LEU A 321 -16.45 -12.41 -0.55
N GLN A 322 -16.53 -13.74 -0.48
CA GLN A 322 -15.43 -14.61 -0.09
C GLN A 322 -14.26 -14.50 -1.07
N ILE A 323 -14.56 -14.43 -2.38
CA ILE A 323 -13.56 -14.39 -3.46
C ILE A 323 -12.71 -13.11 -3.42
N ILE A 324 -13.21 -12.03 -2.80
CA ILE A 324 -12.45 -10.79 -2.64
C ILE A 324 -11.11 -11.04 -1.93
N LYS A 325 -11.07 -11.96 -0.96
CA LYS A 325 -9.85 -12.26 -0.22
C LYS A 325 -8.71 -12.70 -1.15
N GLU A 326 -9.01 -13.50 -2.17
CA GLU A 326 -8.02 -14.05 -3.11
C GLU A 326 -7.35 -12.97 -3.97
N VAL A 327 -8.08 -11.92 -4.31
CA VAL A 327 -7.55 -10.82 -5.16
C VAL A 327 -6.99 -9.67 -4.33
N PHE A 328 -7.45 -9.50 -3.09
CA PHE A 328 -7.13 -8.34 -2.26
C PHE A 328 -5.98 -8.58 -1.26
N LEU A 329 -6.03 -9.67 -0.47
CA LEU A 329 -5.04 -9.86 0.61
C LEU A 329 -3.60 -9.95 0.09
N PRO A 330 -3.28 -10.65 -1.00
CA PRO A 330 -1.92 -10.74 -1.51
C PRO A 330 -1.35 -9.42 -2.06
N THR A 331 -2.20 -8.41 -2.31
CA THR A 331 -1.76 -7.12 -2.88
C THR A 331 -0.81 -6.36 -1.95
N PHE A 332 -1.00 -6.51 -0.64
CA PHE A 332 -0.15 -5.86 0.35
C PHE A 332 1.27 -6.41 0.31
N ASP A 333 1.42 -7.74 0.30
CA ASP A 333 2.74 -8.38 0.22
C ASP A 333 3.45 -8.03 -1.08
N GLU A 334 2.72 -8.06 -2.21
CA GLU A 334 3.28 -7.70 -3.51
C GLU A 334 3.74 -6.23 -3.54
N LEU A 335 2.97 -5.30 -2.98
CA LEU A 335 3.36 -3.89 -2.94
C LEU A 335 4.52 -3.62 -1.98
N LYS A 336 4.56 -4.28 -0.81
CA LYS A 336 5.70 -4.21 0.13
C LYS A 336 7.00 -4.69 -0.54
N ASP A 337 6.95 -5.81 -1.25
CA ASP A 337 8.11 -6.32 -2.00
C ASP A 337 8.56 -5.37 -3.11
N ILE A 338 7.61 -4.79 -3.86
CA ILE A 338 7.91 -3.78 -4.88
C ILE A 338 8.62 -2.58 -4.25
N LEU A 339 8.07 -2.01 -3.18
CA LEU A 339 8.65 -0.85 -2.49
C LEU A 339 10.06 -1.14 -2.01
N ARG A 340 10.27 -2.28 -1.36
CA ARG A 340 11.59 -2.73 -0.90
C ARG A 340 12.59 -2.86 -2.05
N MET A 341 12.19 -3.50 -3.15
CA MET A 341 13.07 -3.70 -4.30
C MET A 341 13.39 -2.38 -5.02
N VAL A 342 12.41 -1.49 -5.17
CA VAL A 342 12.66 -0.17 -5.79
C VAL A 342 13.58 0.67 -4.91
N THR A 343 13.39 0.69 -3.61
CA THR A 343 14.28 1.39 -2.67
C THR A 343 15.72 0.90 -2.83
N LEU A 344 15.93 -0.42 -2.81
CA LEU A 344 17.25 -1.02 -3.01
C LEU A 344 17.87 -0.65 -4.35
N MET A 345 17.09 -0.73 -5.43
CA MET A 345 17.59 -0.41 -6.77
C MET A 345 18.00 1.06 -6.89
N MET A 346 17.15 1.98 -6.42
CA MET A 346 17.37 3.42 -6.52
C MET A 346 18.52 3.91 -5.62
N GLU A 347 18.76 3.25 -4.50
CA GLU A 347 19.93 3.52 -3.64
C GLU A 347 21.26 3.25 -4.35
N HIS A 348 21.29 2.23 -5.23
CA HIS A 348 22.50 1.72 -5.85
C HIS A 348 22.68 2.10 -7.33
N ILE A 349 21.84 2.97 -7.88
CA ILE A 349 22.06 3.50 -9.23
C ILE A 349 23.20 4.51 -9.21
N THR A 350 23.92 4.58 -10.33
CA THR A 350 24.93 5.60 -10.59
C THR A 350 24.43 6.51 -11.70
N VAL A 351 24.43 7.82 -11.48
CA VAL A 351 24.09 8.79 -12.53
C VAL A 351 25.31 9.06 -13.41
N ASN A 352 25.07 9.35 -14.68
CA ASN A 352 26.08 9.79 -15.60
C ASN A 352 26.23 11.32 -15.51
N GLU A 353 27.25 11.79 -14.82
CA GLU A 353 27.51 13.23 -14.65
C GLU A 353 28.02 13.92 -15.92
N HIS A 354 28.39 13.14 -16.96
CA HIS A 354 28.97 13.59 -18.22
C HIS A 354 28.00 13.56 -19.41
N ILE A 355 26.70 13.43 -19.16
CA ILE A 355 25.68 13.37 -20.24
C ILE A 355 25.79 14.59 -21.16
N LEU A 356 25.97 15.77 -20.58
CA LEU A 356 25.98 17.05 -21.32
C LEU A 356 27.28 17.33 -22.06
N ASP A 357 28.28 16.44 -21.99
CA ASP A 357 29.47 16.52 -22.85
C ASP A 357 29.11 16.16 -24.31
N ASP A 358 27.97 15.43 -24.52
CA ASP A 358 27.51 15.10 -25.87
C ASP A 358 26.87 16.33 -26.54
N PRO A 359 27.37 16.76 -27.71
CA PRO A 359 26.87 17.94 -28.42
C PRO A 359 25.39 17.84 -28.83
N ARG A 360 24.80 16.63 -28.91
CA ARG A 360 23.38 16.47 -29.21
C ARG A 360 22.46 17.20 -28.23
N TYR A 361 22.95 17.53 -27.04
CA TYR A 361 22.19 18.24 -26.01
C TYR A 361 22.45 19.75 -25.97
N ASP A 362 23.31 20.29 -26.82
CA ASP A 362 23.65 21.71 -26.79
C ASP A 362 22.46 22.62 -26.99
N LEU A 363 21.52 22.24 -27.87
CA LEU A 363 20.38 23.07 -28.20
C LEU A 363 19.34 23.18 -27.07
N MET A 364 19.40 22.31 -26.03
CA MET A 364 18.50 22.43 -24.88
C MET A 364 18.71 23.73 -24.07
N PHE A 365 19.89 24.35 -24.19
CA PHE A 365 20.22 25.63 -23.55
C PHE A 365 19.74 26.86 -24.32
N SER A 366 19.07 26.66 -25.46
CA SER A 366 18.61 27.79 -26.30
C SER A 366 17.63 28.73 -25.59
N VAL A 367 16.77 28.18 -24.72
CA VAL A 367 15.83 28.97 -23.93
C VAL A 367 16.57 29.80 -22.86
N GLU A 368 17.61 29.27 -22.26
CA GLU A 368 18.45 30.02 -21.30
C GLU A 368 19.09 31.25 -21.97
N GLU A 369 19.55 31.11 -23.22
CA GLU A 369 20.11 32.24 -23.98
C GLU A 369 19.03 33.26 -24.38
N VAL A 370 17.82 32.82 -24.74
CA VAL A 370 16.66 33.72 -24.96
C VAL A 370 16.35 34.49 -23.70
N ASN A 371 16.30 33.82 -22.55
CA ASN A 371 16.00 34.45 -21.26
C ASN A 371 17.10 35.45 -20.85
N ARG A 372 18.37 35.10 -21.08
CA ARG A 372 19.50 35.99 -20.82
C ARG A 372 19.39 37.29 -21.64
N LEU A 373 19.15 37.18 -22.94
CA LEU A 373 18.99 38.34 -23.83
C LEU A 373 17.78 39.19 -23.43
N ALA A 374 16.67 38.55 -23.04
CA ALA A 374 15.48 39.24 -22.55
C ALA A 374 15.77 40.00 -21.24
N SER A 375 16.53 39.43 -20.33
CA SER A 375 16.95 40.06 -19.08
C SER A 375 17.87 41.26 -19.30
N GLU A 376 18.62 41.25 -20.40
CA GLU A 376 19.43 42.39 -20.85
C GLU A 376 18.64 43.51 -21.60
N GLY A 377 17.33 43.36 -21.69
CA GLY A 377 16.40 44.36 -22.23
C GLY A 377 15.95 44.14 -23.68
N MET A 378 16.31 42.98 -24.30
CA MET A 378 15.83 42.65 -25.64
C MET A 378 14.38 42.13 -25.51
N PRO A 379 13.41 42.58 -26.35
CA PRO A 379 12.07 41.99 -26.35
C PRO A 379 12.14 40.48 -26.57
N PHE A 380 11.40 39.71 -25.78
CA PHE A 380 11.46 38.24 -25.80
C PHE A 380 11.31 37.62 -27.20
N ARG A 381 10.40 38.17 -28.02
CA ARG A 381 10.18 37.72 -29.40
C ARG A 381 11.38 37.96 -30.30
N ASP A 382 12.11 39.05 -30.09
CA ASP A 382 13.31 39.38 -30.88
C ASP A 382 14.49 38.51 -30.42
N ALA A 383 14.63 38.27 -29.11
CA ALA A 383 15.59 37.36 -28.58
C ALA A 383 15.36 35.93 -29.12
N TYR A 384 14.11 35.45 -29.11
CA TYR A 384 13.75 34.14 -29.67
C TYR A 384 14.14 34.02 -31.16
N LYS A 385 13.78 35.03 -31.98
CA LYS A 385 14.14 35.04 -33.40
C LYS A 385 15.65 35.05 -33.60
N LYS A 386 16.37 35.87 -32.82
CA LYS A 386 17.83 35.99 -32.91
C LYS A 386 18.46 34.63 -32.62
N VAL A 387 18.13 33.99 -31.50
CA VAL A 387 18.66 32.67 -31.13
C VAL A 387 18.32 31.61 -32.17
N GLY A 388 17.06 31.61 -32.69
CA GLY A 388 16.67 30.71 -33.78
C GLY A 388 17.51 30.85 -35.03
N LEU A 389 17.77 32.09 -35.49
CA LEU A 389 18.64 32.35 -36.62
C LEU A 389 20.12 31.97 -36.37
N ASP A 390 20.62 32.15 -35.15
CA ASP A 390 21.97 31.73 -34.79
C ASP A 390 22.11 30.19 -34.77
N ILE A 391 21.06 29.46 -34.36
CA ILE A 391 20.97 27.99 -34.46
C ILE A 391 21.00 27.54 -35.92
N GLU A 392 20.13 28.11 -36.76
CA GLU A 392 20.04 27.77 -38.20
C GLU A 392 21.39 28.05 -38.93
N ALA A 393 22.09 29.09 -38.54
CA ALA A 393 23.37 29.47 -39.11
C ALA A 393 24.58 28.75 -38.49
N GLY A 394 24.36 27.83 -37.53
CA GLY A 394 25.44 27.09 -36.84
C GLY A 394 26.31 27.98 -35.94
N ARG A 395 25.84 29.15 -35.51
CA ARG A 395 26.59 30.10 -34.66
C ARG A 395 26.22 30.00 -33.19
N PHE A 396 25.21 29.24 -32.85
CA PHE A 396 24.77 29.07 -31.46
C PHE A 396 25.88 28.31 -30.69
N THR A 397 26.32 28.91 -29.60
CA THR A 397 27.22 28.27 -28.63
C THR A 397 26.53 28.23 -27.27
N PRO A 398 26.26 27.04 -26.69
CA PRO A 398 25.55 26.95 -25.43
C PRO A 398 26.39 27.44 -24.25
N VAL A 399 25.75 28.17 -23.34
CA VAL A 399 26.26 28.35 -21.99
C VAL A 399 25.63 27.27 -21.14
N LYS A 400 26.45 26.31 -20.69
CA LYS A 400 25.96 25.11 -19.95
C LYS A 400 25.78 25.35 -18.43
N GLU A 401 25.63 26.62 -18.02
CA GLU A 401 25.33 27.01 -16.65
C GLU A 401 23.87 27.42 -16.55
N VAL A 402 23.19 26.90 -15.54
CA VAL A 402 21.78 27.19 -15.28
C VAL A 402 21.64 27.73 -13.86
N HIS A 403 21.03 28.91 -13.74
CA HIS A 403 20.83 29.61 -12.47
C HIS A 403 19.34 29.95 -12.27
N HIS A 404 18.59 28.97 -11.77
CA HIS A 404 17.21 29.22 -11.37
C HIS A 404 17.14 29.54 -9.88
N THR A 405 16.31 30.50 -9.48
CA THR A 405 16.19 30.94 -8.09
C THR A 405 14.81 30.72 -7.51
N HIS A 406 13.81 30.45 -8.38
CA HIS A 406 12.44 30.22 -7.93
C HIS A 406 12.27 28.81 -7.31
N GLU A 407 11.25 28.67 -6.50
CA GLU A 407 10.94 27.47 -5.75
C GLU A 407 10.70 26.27 -6.69
N GLY A 408 11.23 25.11 -6.29
CA GLY A 408 11.03 23.83 -6.99
C GLY A 408 11.78 23.71 -8.31
N SER A 409 12.80 24.53 -8.57
CA SER A 409 13.62 24.46 -9.79
C SER A 409 15.08 24.08 -9.52
N ILE A 410 15.88 23.99 -10.61
CA ILE A 410 17.32 23.71 -10.53
C ILE A 410 17.97 24.74 -9.58
N GLY A 411 18.70 24.27 -8.56
CA GLY A 411 19.33 25.11 -7.56
C GLY A 411 18.46 25.41 -6.32
N ASN A 412 17.14 25.32 -6.41
CA ASN A 412 16.20 25.50 -5.29
C ASN A 412 15.14 24.40 -5.27
N LEU A 413 15.51 23.18 -4.89
CA LEU A 413 14.68 21.97 -4.99
C LEU A 413 13.54 21.89 -4.00
N CYS A 414 13.50 22.75 -2.98
CA CYS A 414 12.48 22.75 -1.90
C CYS A 414 12.36 21.39 -1.17
N THR A 415 13.47 20.67 -1.01
CA THR A 415 13.47 19.34 -0.37
C THR A 415 13.02 19.37 1.09
N ALA A 416 13.30 20.47 1.81
CA ALA A 416 12.87 20.65 3.19
C ALA A 416 11.35 20.86 3.29
N GLU A 417 10.77 21.61 2.38
CA GLU A 417 9.33 21.86 2.27
C GLU A 417 8.58 20.58 1.92
N ILE A 418 9.08 19.79 0.96
CA ILE A 418 8.53 18.49 0.58
C ILE A 418 8.58 17.53 1.77
N ARG A 419 9.70 17.51 2.52
CA ARG A 419 9.82 16.71 3.74
C ARG A 419 8.79 17.11 4.79
N ALA A 420 8.61 18.41 5.02
CA ALA A 420 7.62 18.91 5.97
C ALA A 420 6.17 18.55 5.57
N LEU A 421 5.89 18.44 4.26
CA LEU A 421 4.60 17.92 3.77
C LEU A 421 4.42 16.44 4.14
N MET A 422 5.43 15.60 3.89
CA MET A 422 5.42 14.19 4.24
C MET A 422 5.22 13.99 5.74
N ASP A 423 5.96 14.71 6.57
CA ASP A 423 5.88 14.57 8.04
C ASP A 423 4.46 14.90 8.55
N ARG A 424 3.82 15.96 8.03
CA ARG A 424 2.42 16.28 8.36
C ARG A 424 1.43 15.18 7.96
N VAL A 425 1.64 14.55 6.79
CA VAL A 425 0.78 13.45 6.36
C VAL A 425 0.95 12.24 7.29
N LEU A 426 2.18 11.92 7.67
CA LEU A 426 2.47 10.79 8.56
C LEU A 426 1.85 10.98 9.96
N GLU A 427 1.95 12.17 10.54
CA GLU A 427 1.32 12.50 11.83
C GLU A 427 -0.20 12.26 11.84
N GLY A 428 -0.85 12.45 10.71
CA GLY A 428 -2.30 12.31 10.60
C GLY A 428 -2.84 10.88 10.58
N PHE A 429 -1.99 9.84 10.54
CA PHE A 429 -2.43 8.43 10.61
C PHE A 429 -2.76 7.99 12.04
N ASN A 430 -2.07 8.51 13.06
CA ASN A 430 -2.29 8.19 14.49
C ASN A 430 -2.31 6.66 14.78
N PHE A 431 -1.30 5.92 14.33
CA PHE A 431 -1.18 4.47 14.56
C PHE A 431 -1.01 4.10 16.03
N GLN A 432 -0.45 5.01 16.85
CA GLN A 432 -0.13 4.76 18.26
C GLN A 432 -1.34 4.32 19.08
N LYS A 433 -2.50 4.92 18.84
CA LYS A 433 -3.75 4.54 19.52
C LYS A 433 -4.11 3.06 19.32
N ALA A 434 -3.91 2.56 18.09
CA ALA A 434 -4.16 1.15 17.79
C ALA A 434 -3.14 0.24 18.46
N HIS A 435 -1.87 0.63 18.48
CA HIS A 435 -0.81 -0.12 19.15
C HIS A 435 -1.06 -0.22 20.67
N ASP A 436 -1.36 0.89 21.32
CA ASP A 436 -1.62 0.93 22.77
C ASP A 436 -2.79 0.02 23.15
N ALA A 437 -3.88 0.08 22.38
CA ALA A 437 -5.06 -0.74 22.61
C ALA A 437 -4.78 -2.25 22.43
N ILE A 438 -4.07 -2.64 21.37
CA ILE A 438 -3.70 -4.04 21.14
C ILE A 438 -2.71 -4.52 22.18
N ALA A 439 -1.71 -3.71 22.56
CA ALA A 439 -0.77 -4.06 23.61
C ALA A 439 -1.47 -4.29 24.95
N ALA A 440 -2.44 -3.44 25.33
CA ALA A 440 -3.25 -3.62 26.52
C ALA A 440 -4.12 -4.87 26.49
N LEU A 441 -4.63 -5.26 25.33
CA LEU A 441 -5.48 -6.45 25.16
C LEU A 441 -4.68 -7.75 25.25
N VAL A 442 -3.46 -7.75 24.70
CA VAL A 442 -2.58 -8.93 24.64
C VAL A 442 -1.67 -9.06 25.86
N GLY A 443 -1.29 -7.96 26.51
CA GLY A 443 -0.45 -7.94 27.73
C GLY A 443 -1.18 -8.49 28.91
#